data_f652980ee93d0eb909d8a13ef989197f
#
_entry.id   f652980ee93d0eb909d8a13ef989197f
#
_cell.length_a   1.000
_cell.length_b   1.000
_cell.length_c   1.000
_cell.angle_alpha   90.00
_cell.angle_beta   90.00
_cell.angle_gamma   90.00
#
_symmetry.space_group_name_H-M   'P 1'
#
loop_
_entity.id
_entity.type
_entity.pdbx_description
1 polymer ?
#
loop_
_entity_poly.entity_id
_entity_poly.type
_entity_poly.pdbx_seq_one_letter_code
_entity_poly.pdbx_strand_id
1 'polypeptide(L)'
;MIEKVNPSHPDKVADRIAGAVVDLAYKTEAAPKIAVEVLIGHGKCHVIIETTATINPSDVEDAIHRIAGAVWADIDIVPQDKHLSDNQSDGIRCGDNGIFKGMPLTEEQKALSVIAHDIYTHYPYDGKYIIDEARLIICQSNASTAELSNMYPPAEVNPLGDWTGGTDVDTGATNRKLGS
;
A
#
# COMPACT_ATOMS: atom_id res chain seq x y z
N MET A 1 -18.67 -2.24 -10.57
CA MET A 1 -17.37 -2.92 -10.33
C MET A 1 -16.65 -2.26 -9.17
N ILE A 2 -16.19 -3.04 -8.21
CA ILE A 2 -15.41 -2.61 -7.03
C ILE A 2 -14.18 -3.50 -6.96
N GLU A 3 -13.02 -2.88 -6.68
CA GLU A 3 -11.73 -3.56 -6.58
C GLU A 3 -11.16 -3.41 -5.17
N LYS A 4 -10.45 -4.43 -4.69
CA LYS A 4 -9.60 -4.39 -3.51
C LYS A 4 -8.31 -5.14 -3.76
N VAL A 5 -7.21 -4.60 -3.26
CA VAL A 5 -5.90 -5.27 -3.24
C VAL A 5 -5.50 -5.65 -1.82
N ASN A 6 -4.59 -6.61 -1.68
CA ASN A 6 -4.07 -7.02 -0.37
C ASN A 6 -2.77 -6.29 0.01
N PRO A 7 -2.25 -6.46 1.25
CA PRO A 7 -1.06 -5.76 1.72
C PRO A 7 0.23 -6.05 0.95
N SER A 8 0.31 -7.13 0.16
CA SER A 8 1.48 -7.46 -0.66
C SER A 8 1.41 -6.93 -2.10
N HIS A 9 0.31 -6.26 -2.47
CA HIS A 9 0.26 -5.52 -3.73
C HIS A 9 1.34 -4.41 -3.72
N PRO A 10 2.11 -4.22 -4.81
CA PRO A 10 3.22 -3.26 -4.84
C PRO A 10 2.87 -1.85 -4.37
N ASP A 11 1.69 -1.31 -4.74
CA ASP A 11 1.24 -0.02 -4.26
C ASP A 11 1.01 -0.01 -2.73
N LYS A 12 0.52 -1.12 -2.15
CA LYS A 12 0.34 -1.24 -0.69
C LYS A 12 1.66 -1.46 0.05
N VAL A 13 2.62 -2.10 -0.57
CA VAL A 13 3.99 -2.16 -0.04
C VAL A 13 4.57 -0.76 0.06
N ALA A 14 4.40 0.08 -0.98
CA ALA A 14 4.82 1.48 -0.96
C ALA A 14 4.11 2.27 0.16
N ASP A 15 2.79 2.15 0.31
CA ASP A 15 2.01 2.80 1.39
C ASP A 15 2.48 2.36 2.78
N ARG A 16 2.80 1.08 2.97
CA ARG A 16 3.30 0.55 4.25
C ARG A 16 4.69 1.09 4.60
N ILE A 17 5.57 1.23 3.61
CA ILE A 17 6.88 1.85 3.80
C ILE A 17 6.70 3.31 4.19
N ALA A 18 5.87 4.07 3.46
CA ALA A 18 5.59 5.47 3.78
C ALA A 18 5.04 5.64 5.20
N GLY A 19 4.07 4.79 5.60
CA GLY A 19 3.53 4.80 6.97
C GLY A 19 4.59 4.51 8.04
N ALA A 20 5.48 3.54 7.80
CA ALA A 20 6.57 3.22 8.73
C ALA A 20 7.57 4.39 8.87
N VAL A 21 7.85 5.13 7.80
CA VAL A 21 8.70 6.33 7.85
C VAL A 21 8.01 7.46 8.62
N VAL A 22 6.70 7.65 8.44
CA VAL A 22 5.91 8.59 9.25
C VAL A 22 6.00 8.24 10.74
N ASP A 23 5.90 6.96 11.10
CA ASP A 23 6.04 6.50 12.49
C ASP A 23 7.44 6.82 13.07
N LEU A 24 8.51 6.78 12.24
CA LEU A 24 9.85 7.19 12.67
C LEU A 24 9.91 8.69 13.05
N ALA A 25 9.25 9.56 12.27
CA ALA A 25 9.18 10.98 12.58
C ALA A 25 8.47 11.24 13.92
N TYR A 26 7.37 10.54 14.18
CA TYR A 26 6.63 10.65 15.45
C TYR A 26 7.41 10.14 16.67
N LYS A 27 8.47 9.36 16.50
CA LYS A 27 9.36 9.00 17.61
C LYS A 27 10.27 10.13 18.03
N THR A 28 10.57 11.08 17.16
CA THR A 28 11.49 12.17 17.39
C THR A 28 10.80 13.51 17.64
N GLU A 29 9.57 13.68 17.15
CA GLU A 29 8.80 14.92 17.26
C GLU A 29 7.33 14.61 17.51
N ALA A 30 6.66 15.31 18.44
CA ALA A 30 5.28 15.04 18.84
C ALA A 30 4.24 15.36 17.73
N ALA A 31 4.56 16.30 16.86
CA ALA A 31 3.70 16.72 15.75
C ALA A 31 4.56 17.06 14.51
N PRO A 32 5.22 16.08 13.92
CA PRO A 32 6.10 16.29 12.78
C PRO A 32 5.28 16.70 11.55
N LYS A 33 5.80 17.65 10.81
CA LYS A 33 5.34 17.92 9.45
C LYS A 33 6.12 17.00 8.53
N ILE A 34 5.44 16.05 7.88
CA ILE A 34 6.08 15.04 7.07
C ILE A 34 5.21 14.62 5.89
N ALA A 35 5.83 14.52 4.73
CA ALA A 35 5.30 13.87 3.55
C ALA A 35 6.30 12.82 3.07
N VAL A 36 5.82 11.65 2.66
CA VAL A 36 6.65 10.54 2.21
C VAL A 36 6.09 9.97 0.93
N GLU A 37 6.92 9.98 -0.11
CA GLU A 37 6.59 9.35 -1.39
C GLU A 37 7.54 8.18 -1.65
N VAL A 38 6.97 7.05 -2.07
CA VAL A 38 7.70 5.80 -2.32
C VAL A 38 7.36 5.25 -3.69
N LEU A 39 8.40 4.90 -4.43
CA LEU A 39 8.31 4.11 -5.66
C LEU A 39 9.14 2.84 -5.48
N ILE A 40 8.50 1.67 -5.59
CA ILE A 40 9.16 0.38 -5.36
C ILE A 40 8.86 -0.62 -6.47
N GLY A 41 9.85 -1.39 -6.87
CA GLY A 41 9.73 -2.48 -7.82
C GLY A 41 11.08 -2.96 -8.36
N HIS A 42 11.12 -4.20 -8.83
CA HIS A 42 12.30 -4.79 -9.47
C HIS A 42 13.59 -4.66 -8.66
N GLY A 43 13.50 -4.94 -7.34
CA GLY A 43 14.63 -4.89 -6.42
C GLY A 43 15.12 -3.49 -6.04
N LYS A 44 14.35 -2.43 -6.34
CA LYS A 44 14.68 -1.02 -6.02
C LYS A 44 13.55 -0.35 -5.27
N CYS A 45 13.91 0.54 -4.34
CA CYS A 45 13.00 1.38 -3.59
C CYS A 45 13.54 2.81 -3.55
N HIS A 46 12.81 3.75 -4.13
CA HIS A 46 13.11 5.18 -4.07
C HIS A 46 12.17 5.86 -3.10
N VAL A 47 12.71 6.61 -2.15
CA VAL A 47 11.93 7.29 -1.10
C VAL A 47 12.34 8.75 -1.03
N ILE A 48 11.37 9.65 -1.15
CA ILE A 48 11.53 11.08 -0.89
C ILE A 48 10.77 11.41 0.39
N ILE A 49 11.47 12.02 1.34
CA ILE A 49 10.94 12.39 2.65
C ILE A 49 11.09 13.89 2.84
N GLU A 50 9.99 14.63 2.85
CA GLU A 50 9.94 16.03 3.19
C GLU A 50 9.53 16.16 4.66
N THR A 51 10.40 16.69 5.54
CA THR A 51 10.08 16.67 6.98
C THR A 51 10.75 17.79 7.79
N THR A 52 10.12 18.15 8.92
CA THR A 52 10.73 18.95 9.98
C THR A 52 11.49 18.09 10.99
N ALA A 53 11.16 16.80 11.07
CA ALA A 53 11.74 15.89 12.05
C ALA A 53 13.15 15.44 11.65
N THR A 54 13.98 15.13 12.64
CA THR A 54 15.27 14.48 12.41
C THR A 54 15.05 12.96 12.32
N ILE A 55 15.26 12.42 11.13
CA ILE A 55 15.15 10.97 10.85
C ILE A 55 16.53 10.45 10.44
N ASN A 56 16.93 9.32 11.01
CA ASN A 56 18.17 8.65 10.63
C ASN A 56 17.93 7.81 9.35
N PRO A 57 18.69 8.02 8.27
CA PRO A 57 18.57 7.22 7.06
C PRO A 57 18.66 5.71 7.27
N SER A 58 19.46 5.24 8.23
CA SER A 58 19.56 3.79 8.53
C SER A 58 18.26 3.22 9.10
N ASP A 59 17.50 4.00 9.88
CA ASP A 59 16.22 3.55 10.42
C ASP A 59 15.15 3.46 9.30
N VAL A 60 15.27 4.31 8.28
CA VAL A 60 14.43 4.26 7.06
C VAL A 60 14.76 3.00 6.26
N GLU A 61 16.04 2.74 6.03
CA GLU A 61 16.51 1.54 5.32
C GLU A 61 16.05 0.26 6.03
N ASP A 62 16.17 0.20 7.36
CA ASP A 62 15.68 -0.92 8.17
C ASP A 62 14.16 -1.10 8.04
N ALA A 63 13.39 -0.01 7.98
CA ALA A 63 11.95 -0.07 7.77
C ALA A 63 11.60 -0.59 6.36
N ILE A 64 12.32 -0.18 5.33
CA ILE A 64 12.18 -0.66 3.96
C ILE A 64 12.46 -2.17 3.91
N HIS A 65 13.60 -2.62 4.44
CA HIS A 65 14.01 -4.02 4.42
C HIS A 65 13.06 -4.93 5.21
N ARG A 66 12.52 -4.45 6.33
CA ARG A 66 11.52 -5.19 7.11
C ARG A 66 10.21 -5.42 6.33
N ILE A 67 9.82 -4.47 5.46
CA ILE A 67 8.54 -4.51 4.74
C ILE A 67 8.68 -5.18 3.38
N ALA A 68 9.74 -4.86 2.64
CA ALA A 68 9.95 -5.24 1.24
C ALA A 68 11.04 -6.30 1.03
N GLY A 69 11.77 -6.69 2.10
CA GLY A 69 12.91 -7.58 1.96
C GLY A 69 14.17 -6.87 1.45
N ALA A 70 15.10 -7.63 0.90
CA ALA A 70 16.39 -7.12 0.41
C ALA A 70 16.21 -6.39 -0.93
N VAL A 71 16.00 -5.08 -0.86
CA VAL A 71 15.95 -4.19 -2.02
C VAL A 71 17.03 -3.12 -1.92
N TRP A 72 17.50 -2.60 -3.03
CA TRP A 72 18.37 -1.42 -3.03
C TRP A 72 17.51 -0.18 -2.70
N ALA A 73 17.89 0.56 -1.64
CA ALA A 73 17.19 1.74 -1.17
C ALA A 73 17.91 3.02 -1.59
N ASP A 74 17.18 3.95 -2.17
CA ASP A 74 17.61 5.31 -2.51
C ASP A 74 16.72 6.27 -1.72
N ILE A 75 17.33 7.00 -0.76
CA ILE A 75 16.60 7.75 0.27
C ILE A 75 17.03 9.20 0.22
N ASP A 76 16.11 10.09 -0.15
CA ASP A 76 16.26 11.53 -0.11
C ASP A 76 15.47 12.11 1.07
N ILE A 77 16.16 12.76 2.03
CA ILE A 77 15.52 13.47 3.12
C ILE A 77 15.76 14.98 2.91
N VAL A 78 14.67 15.71 2.72
CA VAL A 78 14.68 17.15 2.44
C VAL A 78 13.86 17.92 3.48
N PRO A 79 14.21 19.20 3.76
CA PRO A 79 13.41 20.04 4.63
C PRO A 79 12.01 20.25 4.07
N GLN A 80 10.99 20.14 4.93
CA GLN A 80 9.61 20.49 4.57
C GLN A 80 9.51 21.98 4.19
N ASP A 81 8.86 22.28 3.06
CA ASP A 81 8.55 23.66 2.69
C ASP A 81 7.59 24.30 3.69
N LYS A 82 7.99 25.45 4.25
CA LYS A 82 7.23 26.11 5.30
C LYS A 82 5.86 26.59 4.81
N HIS A 83 5.80 27.19 3.62
CA HIS A 83 4.55 27.77 3.12
C HIS A 83 3.54 26.67 2.74
N LEU A 84 4.01 25.60 2.12
CA LEU A 84 3.16 24.45 1.80
C LEU A 84 2.61 23.82 3.09
N SER A 85 3.47 23.61 4.07
CA SER A 85 3.11 23.06 5.38
C SER A 85 2.09 23.91 6.12
N ASP A 86 2.28 25.24 6.17
CA ASP A 86 1.35 26.16 6.82
C ASP A 86 0.00 26.20 6.11
N ASN A 87 -0.03 26.11 4.79
CA ASN A 87 -1.26 26.02 3.99
C ASN A 87 -2.06 24.74 4.23
N GLN A 88 -1.40 23.65 4.58
CA GLN A 88 -2.04 22.36 4.87
C GLN A 88 -2.50 22.24 6.32
N SER A 89 -1.87 22.91 7.28
CA SER A 89 -2.15 22.76 8.70
C SER A 89 -3.33 23.59 9.21
N ASP A 90 -3.64 24.71 8.58
CA ASP A 90 -4.68 25.68 9.01
C ASP A 90 -6.07 25.45 8.37
N GLY A 91 -6.46 24.20 8.14
CA GLY A 91 -7.71 23.84 7.51
C GLY A 91 -7.54 23.50 6.02
N ILE A 92 -8.66 23.37 5.32
CA ILE A 92 -8.67 22.96 3.91
C ILE A 92 -8.35 24.16 3.02
N ARG A 93 -7.11 24.28 2.58
CA ARG A 93 -6.67 25.36 1.67
C ARG A 93 -6.14 24.82 0.36
N CYS A 94 -5.15 23.92 0.41
CA CYS A 94 -4.59 23.26 -0.75
C CYS A 94 -4.00 21.90 -0.37
N GLY A 95 -3.71 21.05 -1.35
CA GLY A 95 -3.17 19.72 -1.15
C GLY A 95 -4.24 18.65 -0.95
N ASP A 96 -3.80 17.44 -0.71
CA ASP A 96 -4.64 16.25 -0.60
C ASP A 96 -5.15 16.07 0.83
N ASN A 97 -6.31 16.65 1.12
CA ASN A 97 -6.88 16.66 2.46
C ASN A 97 -7.66 15.40 2.85
N GLY A 98 -7.27 14.24 2.33
CA GLY A 98 -7.89 12.98 2.71
C GLY A 98 -9.39 12.92 2.39
N ILE A 99 -9.76 13.22 1.17
CA ILE A 99 -11.16 13.24 0.66
C ILE A 99 -11.95 11.99 1.05
N PHE A 100 -11.29 10.85 1.18
CA PHE A 100 -11.91 9.57 1.53
C PHE A 100 -12.00 9.32 3.04
N LYS A 101 -11.48 10.19 3.87
CA LYS A 101 -11.50 10.04 5.31
C LYS A 101 -12.94 10.13 5.83
N GLY A 102 -13.37 9.06 6.50
CA GLY A 102 -14.71 8.98 7.09
C GLY A 102 -15.83 8.59 6.13
N MET A 103 -15.56 8.24 4.88
CA MET A 103 -16.56 7.64 4.00
C MET A 103 -16.89 6.21 4.48
N PRO A 104 -18.19 5.87 4.68
CA PRO A 104 -18.54 4.50 5.03
C PRO A 104 -18.29 3.56 3.86
N LEU A 105 -17.78 2.37 4.17
CA LEU A 105 -17.62 1.30 3.18
C LEU A 105 -18.98 0.77 2.75
N THR A 106 -19.14 0.50 1.46
CA THR A 106 -20.31 -0.26 0.96
C THR A 106 -20.26 -1.71 1.44
N GLU A 107 -21.38 -2.42 1.34
CA GLU A 107 -21.42 -3.84 1.72
C GLU A 107 -20.50 -4.69 0.86
N GLU A 108 -20.38 -4.38 -0.44
CA GLU A 108 -19.45 -5.04 -1.35
C GLU A 108 -17.98 -4.78 -0.96
N GLN A 109 -17.63 -3.56 -0.55
CA GLN A 109 -16.28 -3.24 -0.07
C GLN A 109 -15.95 -4.00 1.21
N LYS A 110 -16.91 -4.13 2.14
CA LYS A 110 -16.76 -4.93 3.36
C LYS A 110 -16.58 -6.41 3.02
N ALA A 111 -17.40 -6.95 2.11
CA ALA A 111 -17.28 -8.33 1.66
C ALA A 111 -15.91 -8.61 1.03
N LEU A 112 -15.44 -7.75 0.13
CA LEU A 112 -14.10 -7.87 -0.45
C LEU A 112 -12.98 -7.78 0.60
N SER A 113 -13.16 -6.95 1.63
CA SER A 113 -12.18 -6.84 2.73
C SER A 113 -12.07 -8.15 3.51
N VAL A 114 -13.17 -8.82 3.77
CA VAL A 114 -13.19 -10.12 4.45
C VAL A 114 -12.52 -11.20 3.59
N ILE A 115 -12.88 -11.27 2.30
CA ILE A 115 -12.30 -12.23 1.34
C ILE A 115 -10.79 -11.99 1.18
N ALA A 116 -10.38 -10.73 0.99
CA ALA A 116 -8.98 -10.38 0.85
C ALA A 116 -8.16 -10.77 2.09
N HIS A 117 -8.71 -10.55 3.29
CA HIS A 117 -8.07 -10.91 4.55
C HIS A 117 -7.96 -12.44 4.70
N ASP A 118 -9.02 -13.17 4.43
CA ASP A 118 -9.04 -14.63 4.52
C ASP A 118 -8.02 -15.26 3.57
N ILE A 119 -8.02 -14.85 2.29
CA ILE A 119 -7.05 -15.35 1.32
C ILE A 119 -5.62 -14.98 1.74
N TYR A 120 -5.38 -13.74 2.20
CA TYR A 120 -4.07 -13.26 2.59
C TYR A 120 -3.47 -14.04 3.78
N THR A 121 -4.30 -14.58 4.67
CA THR A 121 -3.79 -15.42 5.79
C THR A 121 -3.19 -16.74 5.32
N HIS A 122 -3.64 -17.26 4.17
CA HIS A 122 -3.14 -18.50 3.57
C HIS A 122 -2.08 -18.24 2.50
N TYR A 123 -2.24 -17.15 1.75
CA TYR A 123 -1.38 -16.76 0.63
C TYR A 123 -0.96 -15.29 0.80
N PRO A 124 0.11 -15.00 1.61
CA PRO A 124 0.56 -13.63 1.90
C PRO A 124 1.37 -13.01 0.75
N TYR A 125 0.88 -13.19 -0.47
CA TYR A 125 1.46 -12.70 -1.70
C TYR A 125 0.50 -11.72 -2.38
N ASP A 126 0.98 -11.02 -3.41
CA ASP A 126 0.19 -10.04 -4.17
C ASP A 126 -1.14 -10.63 -4.65
N GLY A 127 -2.21 -9.87 -4.48
CA GLY A 127 -3.54 -10.28 -4.87
C GLY A 127 -4.50 -9.12 -5.06
N LYS A 128 -5.44 -9.32 -6.00
CA LYS A 128 -6.50 -8.39 -6.35
C LYS A 128 -7.84 -9.12 -6.40
N TYR A 129 -8.85 -8.50 -5.81
CA TYR A 129 -10.18 -9.05 -5.66
C TYR A 129 -11.19 -8.07 -6.22
N ILE A 130 -12.13 -8.54 -7.03
CA ILE A 130 -13.08 -7.70 -7.75
C ILE A 130 -14.50 -8.26 -7.57
N ILE A 131 -15.46 -7.39 -7.24
CA ILE A 131 -16.88 -7.64 -7.42
C ILE A 131 -17.36 -6.83 -8.62
N ASP A 132 -17.87 -7.52 -9.62
CA ASP A 132 -18.45 -6.93 -10.82
C ASP A 132 -19.87 -7.48 -10.97
N GLU A 133 -20.87 -6.65 -10.61
CA GLU A 133 -22.26 -7.07 -10.45
C GLU A 133 -22.39 -8.25 -9.46
N ALA A 134 -22.76 -9.43 -9.94
CA ALA A 134 -22.87 -10.65 -9.12
C ALA A 134 -21.62 -11.55 -9.21
N ARG A 135 -20.57 -11.14 -9.94
CA ARG A 135 -19.36 -11.95 -10.17
C ARG A 135 -18.30 -11.59 -9.15
N LEU A 136 -17.71 -12.60 -8.51
CA LEU A 136 -16.49 -12.46 -7.73
C LEU A 136 -15.30 -12.96 -8.55
N ILE A 137 -14.31 -12.11 -8.76
CA ILE A 137 -13.06 -12.45 -9.45
C ILE A 137 -11.92 -12.36 -8.44
N ILE A 138 -11.12 -13.41 -8.34
CA ILE A 138 -9.96 -13.54 -7.46
C ILE A 138 -8.72 -13.68 -8.32
N CYS A 139 -7.82 -12.71 -8.29
CA CYS A 139 -6.51 -12.79 -8.90
C CYS A 139 -5.48 -12.87 -7.77
N GLN A 140 -5.01 -14.06 -7.43
CA GLN A 140 -4.05 -14.29 -6.36
C GLN A 140 -2.77 -14.88 -6.92
N SER A 141 -1.64 -14.18 -6.73
CA SER A 141 -0.33 -14.68 -7.14
C SER A 141 0.19 -15.76 -6.20
N ASN A 142 1.11 -16.56 -6.70
CA ASN A 142 1.83 -17.60 -5.95
C ASN A 142 0.90 -18.56 -5.19
N ALA A 143 -0.26 -18.84 -5.78
CA ALA A 143 -1.29 -19.72 -5.24
C ALA A 143 -1.82 -20.66 -6.31
N SER A 144 -2.24 -21.85 -5.89
CA SER A 144 -2.90 -22.80 -6.78
C SER A 144 -4.32 -22.35 -7.12
N THR A 145 -4.60 -22.13 -8.39
CA THR A 145 -5.95 -21.81 -8.89
C THR A 145 -6.97 -22.89 -8.48
N ALA A 146 -6.57 -24.15 -8.50
CA ALA A 146 -7.46 -25.26 -8.15
C ALA A 146 -7.85 -25.25 -6.66
N GLU A 147 -6.91 -24.97 -5.77
CA GLU A 147 -7.17 -24.87 -4.33
C GLU A 147 -8.09 -23.68 -4.01
N LEU A 148 -7.80 -22.50 -4.55
CA LEU A 148 -8.63 -21.31 -4.37
C LEU A 148 -10.03 -21.47 -4.94
N SER A 149 -10.18 -22.13 -6.11
CA SER A 149 -11.50 -22.42 -6.69
C SER A 149 -12.34 -23.36 -5.81
N ASN A 150 -11.69 -24.27 -5.09
CA ASN A 150 -12.38 -25.12 -4.11
C ASN A 150 -12.78 -24.35 -2.85
N MET A 151 -12.00 -23.36 -2.42
CA MET A 151 -12.32 -22.51 -1.27
C MET A 151 -13.44 -21.52 -1.58
N TYR A 152 -13.51 -21.03 -2.81
CA TYR A 152 -14.46 -20.01 -3.26
C TYR A 152 -15.25 -20.48 -4.51
N PRO A 153 -16.10 -21.53 -4.41
CA PRO A 153 -16.71 -22.19 -5.58
C PRO A 153 -17.42 -21.28 -6.57
N PRO A 154 -18.09 -20.16 -6.17
CA PRO A 154 -18.73 -19.30 -7.15
C PRO A 154 -17.79 -18.29 -7.81
N ALA A 155 -16.53 -18.19 -7.34
CA ALA A 155 -15.58 -17.19 -7.84
C ALA A 155 -14.88 -17.65 -9.13
N GLU A 156 -14.58 -16.69 -9.99
CA GLU A 156 -13.67 -16.84 -11.11
C GLU A 156 -12.23 -16.59 -10.61
N VAL A 157 -11.46 -17.66 -10.44
CA VAL A 157 -10.11 -17.60 -9.85
C VAL A 157 -9.06 -17.64 -10.93
N ASN A 158 -8.12 -16.67 -10.88
CA ASN A 158 -6.99 -16.56 -11.80
C ASN A 158 -7.38 -16.85 -13.26
N PRO A 159 -8.28 -16.06 -13.88
CA PRO A 159 -8.86 -16.37 -15.17
C PRO A 159 -7.84 -16.51 -16.31
N LEU A 160 -6.62 -16.02 -16.13
CA LEU A 160 -5.51 -16.16 -17.07
C LEU A 160 -4.48 -17.23 -16.64
N GLY A 161 -4.81 -18.03 -15.62
CA GLY A 161 -3.92 -19.06 -15.06
C GLY A 161 -3.07 -18.57 -13.88
N ASP A 162 -2.25 -19.48 -13.33
CA ASP A 162 -1.35 -19.20 -12.22
C ASP A 162 -0.30 -18.15 -12.62
N TRP A 163 0.05 -17.26 -11.71
CA TRP A 163 0.97 -16.16 -11.95
C TRP A 163 1.83 -15.83 -10.73
N THR A 164 2.91 -15.09 -10.95
CA THR A 164 3.81 -14.57 -9.92
C THR A 164 3.65 -13.05 -9.85
N GLY A 165 3.40 -12.52 -8.66
CA GLY A 165 3.18 -11.09 -8.41
C GLY A 165 4.13 -10.53 -7.36
N GLY A 166 3.91 -9.27 -7.01
CA GLY A 166 4.68 -8.55 -6.00
C GLY A 166 5.78 -7.66 -6.58
N THR A 167 6.55 -7.04 -5.70
CA THR A 167 7.55 -6.02 -6.08
C THR A 167 8.75 -6.55 -6.87
N ASP A 168 8.91 -7.86 -7.00
CA ASP A 168 9.96 -8.44 -7.83
C ASP A 168 9.65 -8.35 -9.33
N VAL A 169 8.36 -8.34 -9.68
CA VAL A 169 7.88 -8.39 -11.08
C VAL A 169 7.02 -7.21 -11.49
N ASP A 170 6.59 -6.40 -10.52
CA ASP A 170 5.74 -5.23 -10.76
C ASP A 170 6.23 -4.03 -9.95
N THR A 171 5.71 -2.85 -10.27
CA THR A 171 6.09 -1.58 -9.63
C THR A 171 4.88 -0.96 -8.94
N GLY A 172 5.09 -0.51 -7.72
CA GLY A 172 4.09 0.19 -6.92
C GLY A 172 4.56 1.56 -6.47
N ALA A 173 3.59 2.42 -6.20
CA ALA A 173 3.84 3.77 -5.68
C ALA A 173 2.80 4.13 -4.61
N THR A 174 3.18 5.06 -3.72
CA THR A 174 2.28 5.63 -2.72
C THR A 174 1.03 6.23 -3.33
N ASN A 175 -0.06 6.21 -2.55
CA ASN A 175 -1.34 6.85 -2.87
C ASN A 175 -2.09 6.33 -4.12
N ARG A 176 -1.65 5.24 -4.74
CA ARG A 176 -2.33 4.66 -5.91
C ARG A 176 -3.55 3.82 -5.58
N LYS A 177 -3.60 3.21 -4.41
CA LYS A 177 -4.68 2.30 -3.97
C LYS A 177 -5.37 2.83 -2.71
N LEU A 178 -5.69 4.12 -2.69
CA LEU A 178 -6.48 4.74 -1.62
C LEU A 178 -7.87 4.10 -1.58
N GLY A 179 -8.30 3.69 -0.37
CA GLY A 179 -9.58 3.02 -0.17
C GLY A 179 -9.59 1.51 -0.47
N SER A 180 -8.47 0.94 -0.83
CA SER A 180 -8.30 -0.52 -0.98
C SER A 180 -7.83 -1.19 0.28
#